data_3a5197e79889d8e29e371b8d9f13b20f
#
_entry.id   3a5197e79889d8e29e371b8d9f13b20f
#
_cell.length_a   1.000
_cell.length_b   1.000
_cell.length_c   1.000
_cell.angle_alpha   90.00
_cell.angle_beta   90.00
_cell.angle_gamma   90.00
#
_symmetry.space_group_name_H-M   'P 1'
#
loop_
_entity.id
_entity.type
_entity.pdbx_description
1 polymer ?
#
loop_
_entity_poly.entity_id
_entity_poly.type
_entity_poly.pdbx_seq_one_letter_code
_entity_poly.pdbx_strand_id
1 'polypeptide(L)'
;MAALGLPRPQDMPTKQALAAIGQPLLMAYWREAFTPTPVAQVLLTAEDLASRGRYLNAKATLQALLRLKAVPIINENDTVAFQEIRFGDNDQLSARVAALVEAGLLLLLSDVDALYEDDPKKNPSARPIPEVERVEAVLAHAGEGNPLGSGGMRSKLLAARIAGRVGIPTLLLPGRRPGVILEALAGAPLGTYFHARRRYRGQRAWLYSLLRPKGELVLDAGAVRALREKGASLLPAGIKAVRGRFGRGEAVRLLTEAGEEVGVGLANYAAEEIERIKGHKSAEIEALLGYRYTEEVVHRDHLALKEEAWGS
;
A
#
# COMPACT_ATOMS: atom_id res chain seq x y z
N MET A 1 0.37 4.43 29.02
CA MET A 1 -0.51 5.42 29.69
C MET A 1 -0.99 4.90 31.03
N ALA A 2 -1.67 3.77 31.10
CA ALA A 2 -2.12 3.21 32.40
C ALA A 2 -0.96 3.02 33.39
N ALA A 3 0.19 2.53 32.96
CA ALA A 3 1.37 2.35 33.80
C ALA A 3 2.00 3.64 34.32
N LEU A 4 1.68 4.80 33.75
CA LEU A 4 2.19 6.11 34.15
C LEU A 4 1.11 7.01 34.81
N GLY A 5 -0.14 6.54 34.89
CA GLY A 5 -1.26 7.32 35.45
C GLY A 5 -1.59 8.58 34.66
N LEU A 6 -1.15 8.71 33.41
CA LEU A 6 -1.31 9.92 32.59
C LEU A 6 -2.62 9.95 31.83
N PRO A 7 -3.30 11.10 31.70
CA PRO A 7 -4.45 11.29 30.83
C PRO A 7 -4.02 11.12 29.34
N ARG A 8 -5.00 10.94 28.45
CA ARG A 8 -4.71 10.86 27.00
C ARG A 8 -4.06 12.16 26.52
N PRO A 9 -2.83 12.10 25.97
CA PRO A 9 -2.15 13.28 25.47
C PRO A 9 -2.84 13.81 24.22
N GLN A 10 -2.86 15.13 24.10
CA GLN A 10 -3.42 15.79 22.91
C GLN A 10 -2.32 16.16 21.91
N ASP A 11 -1.14 16.50 22.40
CA ASP A 11 0.00 16.90 21.57
C ASP A 11 0.75 15.70 21.00
N MET A 12 1.38 15.90 19.85
CA MET A 12 2.09 14.87 19.12
C MET A 12 3.36 14.40 19.83
N PRO A 13 4.25 15.28 20.33
CA PRO A 13 5.47 14.84 21.01
C PRO A 13 5.21 13.90 22.18
N THR A 14 4.17 14.20 23.00
CA THR A 14 3.81 13.31 24.12
C THR A 14 3.26 11.97 23.64
N LYS A 15 2.47 11.94 22.55
CA LYS A 15 2.02 10.67 21.93
C LYS A 15 3.20 9.83 21.45
N GLN A 16 4.17 10.44 20.78
CA GLN A 16 5.37 9.76 20.28
C GLN A 16 6.24 9.24 21.43
N ALA A 17 6.43 10.03 22.48
CA ALA A 17 7.17 9.61 23.68
C ALA A 17 6.50 8.40 24.36
N LEU A 18 5.17 8.41 24.50
CA LEU A 18 4.42 7.28 25.05
C LEU A 18 4.48 6.03 24.17
N ALA A 19 4.48 6.19 22.86
CA ALA A 19 4.69 5.08 21.92
C ALA A 19 6.09 4.46 22.11
N ALA A 20 7.13 5.30 22.24
CA ALA A 20 8.49 4.86 22.50
C ALA A 20 8.62 4.10 23.83
N ILE A 21 7.94 4.56 24.90
CA ILE A 21 7.92 3.87 26.21
C ILE A 21 7.15 2.54 26.12
N GLY A 22 6.05 2.51 25.36
CA GLY A 22 5.20 1.32 25.22
C GLY A 22 5.79 0.21 24.33
N GLN A 23 6.63 0.56 23.36
CA GLN A 23 7.16 -0.38 22.39
C GLN A 23 7.99 -1.52 23.01
N PRO A 24 8.91 -1.31 23.96
CA PRO A 24 9.61 -2.38 24.65
C PRO A 24 8.68 -3.31 25.42
N LEU A 25 7.60 -2.79 26.02
CA LEU A 25 6.60 -3.59 26.74
C LEU A 25 5.83 -4.48 25.75
N LEU A 26 5.42 -3.94 24.62
CA LEU A 26 4.79 -4.71 23.54
C LEU A 26 5.69 -5.84 23.06
N MET A 27 6.98 -5.58 22.86
CA MET A 27 7.94 -6.60 22.44
C MET A 27 8.16 -7.67 23.48
N ALA A 28 8.08 -7.35 24.78
CA ALA A 28 8.16 -8.34 25.85
C ALA A 28 7.00 -9.35 25.78
N TYR A 29 5.74 -8.85 25.58
CA TYR A 29 4.58 -9.74 25.38
C TYR A 29 4.72 -10.65 24.16
N TRP A 30 5.18 -10.12 23.02
CA TRP A 30 5.38 -10.93 21.82
C TRP A 30 6.47 -11.98 22.01
N ARG A 31 7.57 -11.64 22.68
CA ARG A 31 8.65 -12.59 22.99
C ARG A 31 8.15 -13.73 23.88
N GLU A 32 7.37 -13.41 24.89
CA GLU A 32 6.77 -14.43 25.77
C GLU A 32 5.81 -15.34 24.99
N ALA A 33 4.91 -14.76 24.18
CA ALA A 33 3.91 -15.50 23.43
C ALA A 33 4.52 -16.45 22.36
N PHE A 34 5.66 -16.08 21.77
CA PHE A 34 6.31 -16.87 20.73
C PHE A 34 7.44 -17.79 21.23
N THR A 35 7.77 -17.80 22.53
CA THR A 35 8.83 -18.65 23.08
C THR A 35 8.54 -20.14 22.74
N PRO A 36 9.51 -20.91 22.20
CA PRO A 36 10.94 -20.59 22.04
C PRO A 36 11.32 -19.92 20.69
N THR A 37 10.37 -19.59 19.85
CA THR A 37 10.63 -18.97 18.55
C THR A 37 11.14 -17.54 18.74
N PRO A 38 12.27 -17.12 18.14
CA PRO A 38 12.77 -15.77 18.27
C PRO A 38 11.84 -14.76 17.59
N VAL A 39 11.65 -13.61 18.23
CA VAL A 39 10.94 -12.46 17.64
C VAL A 39 11.91 -11.32 17.35
N ALA A 40 11.66 -10.59 16.28
CA ALA A 40 12.47 -9.44 15.88
C ALA A 40 11.59 -8.19 15.74
N GLN A 41 12.00 -7.09 16.37
CA GLN A 41 11.34 -5.81 16.21
C GLN A 41 11.75 -5.16 14.88
N VAL A 42 10.78 -4.70 14.10
CA VAL A 42 10.99 -3.91 12.88
C VAL A 42 10.07 -2.70 12.93
N LEU A 43 10.63 -1.50 12.93
CA LEU A 43 9.87 -0.26 12.91
C LEU A 43 10.00 0.41 11.54
N LEU A 44 8.87 0.73 10.91
CA LEU A 44 8.81 1.27 9.56
C LEU A 44 7.91 2.52 9.52
N THR A 45 8.25 3.45 8.66
CA THR A 45 7.40 4.59 8.31
C THR A 45 6.82 4.42 6.92
N ALA A 46 5.79 5.21 6.59
CA ALA A 46 5.26 5.30 5.24
C ALA A 46 6.34 5.72 4.22
N GLU A 47 7.26 6.58 4.65
CA GLU A 47 8.36 7.08 3.83
C GLU A 47 9.39 5.98 3.54
N ASP A 48 9.71 5.11 4.51
CA ASP A 48 10.60 3.96 4.31
C ASP A 48 10.09 3.03 3.23
N LEU A 49 8.78 2.81 3.19
CA LEU A 49 8.16 1.97 2.17
C LEU A 49 7.96 2.69 0.82
N ALA A 50 7.94 4.02 0.81
CA ALA A 50 7.86 4.81 -0.42
C ALA A 50 9.22 5.00 -1.10
N SER A 51 10.32 4.95 -0.36
CA SER A 51 11.69 5.05 -0.90
C SER A 51 12.18 3.70 -1.42
N ARG A 52 12.54 3.61 -2.71
CA ARG A 52 13.00 2.36 -3.33
C ARG A 52 14.16 1.70 -2.58
N GLY A 53 15.18 2.46 -2.20
CA GLY A 53 16.35 1.93 -1.50
C GLY A 53 15.97 1.35 -0.13
N ARG A 54 15.20 2.10 0.68
CA ARG A 54 14.73 1.68 1.99
C ARG A 54 13.77 0.47 1.87
N TYR A 55 12.88 0.48 0.88
CA TYR A 55 11.99 -0.65 0.58
C TYR A 55 12.77 -1.94 0.32
N LEU A 56 13.80 -1.91 -0.54
CA LEU A 56 14.61 -3.08 -0.87
C LEU A 56 15.40 -3.59 0.36
N ASN A 57 15.94 -2.68 1.18
CA ASN A 57 16.60 -3.04 2.43
C ASN A 57 15.64 -3.68 3.42
N ALA A 58 14.46 -3.09 3.63
CA ALA A 58 13.42 -3.66 4.50
C ALA A 58 12.99 -5.05 4.00
N LYS A 59 12.78 -5.22 2.69
CA LYS A 59 12.45 -6.52 2.08
C LYS A 59 13.53 -7.56 2.36
N ALA A 60 14.80 -7.22 2.11
CA ALA A 60 15.93 -8.13 2.33
C ALA A 60 16.06 -8.53 3.81
N THR A 61 15.89 -7.58 4.72
CA THR A 61 15.92 -7.82 6.18
C THR A 61 14.78 -8.75 6.61
N LEU A 62 13.53 -8.48 6.20
CA LEU A 62 12.38 -9.33 6.54
C LEU A 62 12.55 -10.73 5.98
N GLN A 63 13.02 -10.88 4.73
CA GLN A 63 13.31 -12.19 4.17
C GLN A 63 14.43 -12.94 4.93
N ALA A 64 15.45 -12.23 5.41
CA ALA A 64 16.50 -12.83 6.25
C ALA A 64 15.93 -13.31 7.58
N LEU A 65 15.11 -12.52 8.26
CA LEU A 65 14.44 -12.91 9.50
C LEU A 65 13.59 -14.17 9.31
N LEU A 66 12.81 -14.24 8.23
CA LEU A 66 11.99 -15.42 7.92
C LEU A 66 12.86 -16.65 7.64
N ARG A 67 13.99 -16.53 6.93
CA ARG A 67 14.96 -17.64 6.76
C ARG A 67 15.57 -18.11 8.08
N LEU A 68 15.80 -17.20 9.02
CA LEU A 68 16.25 -17.50 10.38
C LEU A 68 15.14 -18.06 11.26
N LYS A 69 13.92 -18.24 10.72
CA LYS A 69 12.72 -18.68 11.45
C LYS A 69 12.36 -17.76 12.62
N ALA A 70 12.73 -16.50 12.54
CA ALA A 70 12.30 -15.47 13.47
C ALA A 70 10.97 -14.87 13.02
N VAL A 71 10.11 -14.51 13.98
CA VAL A 71 8.85 -13.81 13.71
C VAL A 71 9.10 -12.29 13.75
N PRO A 72 8.99 -11.59 12.62
CA PRO A 72 9.12 -10.13 12.63
C PRO A 72 7.86 -9.49 13.19
N ILE A 73 8.00 -8.72 14.25
CA ILE A 73 6.95 -7.90 14.85
C ILE A 73 7.13 -6.48 14.30
N ILE A 74 6.19 -6.06 13.47
CA ILE A 74 6.31 -4.82 12.72
C ILE A 74 5.33 -3.80 13.29
N ASN A 75 5.79 -2.58 13.51
CA ASN A 75 4.97 -1.45 13.93
C ASN A 75 5.41 -0.16 13.22
N GLU A 76 4.58 0.89 13.30
CA GLU A 76 4.98 2.19 12.81
C GLU A 76 6.10 2.76 13.71
N ASN A 77 7.09 3.42 13.11
CA ASN A 77 8.09 4.18 13.86
C ASN A 77 7.50 5.55 14.24
N ASP A 78 6.65 5.54 15.26
CA ASP A 78 5.95 6.73 15.74
C ASP A 78 6.89 7.88 16.11
N THR A 79 8.13 7.58 16.54
CA THR A 79 9.09 8.59 17.00
C THR A 79 9.52 9.55 15.87
N VAL A 80 9.55 9.08 14.64
CA VAL A 80 9.99 9.86 13.48
C VAL A 80 8.91 10.01 12.40
N ALA A 81 7.71 9.48 12.63
CA ALA A 81 6.60 9.58 11.68
C ALA A 81 6.02 11.00 11.66
N PHE A 82 5.96 11.63 10.49
CA PHE A 82 5.29 12.92 10.30
C PHE A 82 3.78 12.76 10.20
N GLN A 83 3.05 13.69 10.82
CA GLN A 83 1.58 13.63 10.91
C GLN A 83 0.88 13.57 9.55
N GLU A 84 1.45 14.22 8.54
CA GLU A 84 0.91 14.29 7.17
C GLU A 84 1.14 13.00 6.36
N ILE A 85 2.06 12.14 6.79
CA ILE A 85 2.52 10.96 6.04
C ILE A 85 2.27 9.66 6.82
N ARG A 86 1.58 9.70 7.97
CA ARG A 86 1.27 8.50 8.76
C ARG A 86 0.43 7.51 7.97
N PHE A 87 0.68 6.23 8.22
CA PHE A 87 -0.31 5.20 7.92
C PHE A 87 -1.53 5.48 8.78
N GLY A 88 -2.67 5.77 8.37
CA GLY A 88 -3.85 6.06 9.19
C GLY A 88 -4.03 5.11 10.39
N ASP A 89 -3.53 3.88 10.28
CA ASP A 89 -3.39 2.85 11.32
C ASP A 89 -2.54 1.67 10.81
N ASN A 90 -2.34 0.67 11.68
CA ASN A 90 -1.58 -0.54 11.38
C ASN A 90 -2.25 -1.44 10.30
N ASP A 91 -3.53 -1.25 9.99
CA ASP A 91 -4.19 -2.01 8.92
C ASP A 91 -3.52 -1.73 7.56
N GLN A 92 -3.28 -0.46 7.23
CA GLN A 92 -2.61 -0.09 5.99
C GLN A 92 -1.12 -0.47 5.98
N LEU A 93 -0.43 -0.36 7.13
CA LEU A 93 0.95 -0.82 7.27
C LEU A 93 1.02 -2.33 7.00
N SER A 94 0.13 -3.12 7.60
CA SER A 94 0.10 -4.59 7.42
C SER A 94 -0.09 -5.00 5.97
N ALA A 95 -1.00 -4.34 5.24
CA ALA A 95 -1.21 -4.60 3.82
C ALA A 95 0.03 -4.30 2.96
N ARG A 96 0.75 -3.22 3.28
CA ARG A 96 2.00 -2.86 2.59
C ARG A 96 3.14 -3.82 2.92
N VAL A 97 3.23 -4.26 4.18
CA VAL A 97 4.19 -5.28 4.59
C VAL A 97 3.86 -6.62 3.94
N ALA A 98 2.58 -7.01 3.85
CA ALA A 98 2.17 -8.21 3.13
C ALA A 98 2.65 -8.18 1.66
N ALA A 99 2.51 -7.03 0.99
CA ALA A 99 3.04 -6.83 -0.35
C ALA A 99 4.58 -6.91 -0.40
N LEU A 100 5.27 -6.34 0.60
CA LEU A 100 6.73 -6.33 0.71
C LEU A 100 7.31 -7.75 0.81
N VAL A 101 6.69 -8.61 1.63
CA VAL A 101 7.12 -10.00 1.84
C VAL A 101 6.48 -10.99 0.87
N GLU A 102 5.64 -10.52 -0.04
CA GLU A 102 4.90 -11.36 -1.00
C GLU A 102 4.03 -12.42 -0.30
N ALA A 103 3.31 -12.00 0.74
CA ALA A 103 2.46 -12.88 1.54
C ALA A 103 1.40 -13.60 0.69
N GLY A 104 1.02 -14.81 1.11
CA GLY A 104 -0.07 -15.55 0.46
C GLY A 104 -1.46 -15.13 0.93
N LEU A 105 -1.56 -14.55 2.13
CA LEU A 105 -2.80 -14.13 2.78
C LEU A 105 -2.50 -13.02 3.78
N LEU A 106 -3.39 -12.04 3.89
CA LEU A 106 -3.40 -11.03 4.95
C LEU A 106 -4.55 -11.33 5.91
N LEU A 107 -4.24 -11.52 7.21
CA LEU A 107 -5.25 -11.63 8.26
C LEU A 107 -5.36 -10.29 8.99
N LEU A 108 -6.55 -9.71 9.01
CA LEU A 108 -6.87 -8.52 9.79
C LEU A 108 -7.67 -8.94 11.03
N LEU A 109 -7.02 -8.92 12.17
CA LEU A 109 -7.66 -9.20 13.45
C LEU A 109 -8.30 -7.90 13.99
N SER A 110 -9.59 -7.95 14.28
CA SER A 110 -10.38 -6.77 14.65
C SER A 110 -11.20 -7.01 15.91
N ASP A 111 -11.72 -5.92 16.47
CA ASP A 111 -12.74 -5.93 17.52
C ASP A 111 -14.14 -6.24 16.98
N VAL A 112 -14.33 -6.18 15.65
CA VAL A 112 -15.53 -6.65 14.97
C VAL A 112 -15.28 -8.03 14.35
N ASP A 113 -16.33 -8.84 14.25
CA ASP A 113 -16.25 -10.24 13.80
C ASP A 113 -16.34 -10.39 12.28
N ALA A 114 -16.94 -9.43 11.56
CA ALA A 114 -17.06 -9.42 10.11
C ALA A 114 -17.32 -8.01 9.56
N LEU A 115 -17.35 -7.87 8.25
CA LEU A 115 -17.98 -6.74 7.57
C LEU A 115 -19.50 -7.00 7.53
N TYR A 116 -20.29 -5.96 7.77
CA TYR A 116 -21.75 -6.03 7.77
C TYR A 116 -22.34 -5.15 6.67
N GLU A 117 -23.58 -5.45 6.26
CA GLU A 117 -24.33 -4.61 5.31
C GLU A 117 -24.60 -3.21 5.88
N ASP A 118 -24.73 -3.08 7.21
CA ASP A 118 -24.94 -1.85 7.96
C ASP A 118 -24.20 -1.91 9.32
N ASP A 119 -24.18 -0.83 10.09
CA ASP A 119 -23.57 -0.79 11.43
C ASP A 119 -24.38 -1.65 12.42
N PRO A 120 -23.86 -2.81 12.86
CA PRO A 120 -24.61 -3.70 13.77
C PRO A 120 -24.91 -3.07 15.12
N LYS A 121 -24.21 -2.00 15.51
CA LYS A 121 -24.50 -1.22 16.74
C LYS A 121 -25.75 -0.36 16.58
N LYS A 122 -26.08 0.06 15.37
CA LYS A 122 -27.26 0.88 15.03
C LYS A 122 -28.40 0.04 14.50
N ASN A 123 -28.09 -1.01 13.75
CA ASN A 123 -29.05 -1.93 13.16
C ASN A 123 -28.70 -3.38 13.58
N PRO A 124 -29.30 -3.89 14.68
CA PRO A 124 -29.07 -5.26 15.14
C PRO A 124 -29.46 -6.36 14.14
N SER A 125 -30.23 -6.04 13.12
CA SER A 125 -30.60 -6.96 12.03
C SER A 125 -29.64 -6.94 10.84
N ALA A 126 -28.57 -6.14 10.90
CA ALA A 126 -27.55 -6.12 9.86
C ALA A 126 -26.94 -7.51 9.66
N ARG A 127 -26.81 -7.92 8.41
CA ARG A 127 -26.26 -9.24 8.07
C ARG A 127 -24.75 -9.15 7.85
N PRO A 128 -23.97 -10.13 8.31
CA PRO A 128 -22.56 -10.22 7.97
C PRO A 128 -22.39 -10.54 6.48
N ILE A 129 -21.38 -9.95 5.88
CA ILE A 129 -20.97 -10.20 4.49
C ILE A 129 -19.84 -11.21 4.52
N PRO A 130 -20.04 -12.48 4.12
CA PRO A 130 -19.00 -13.51 4.21
C PRO A 130 -17.87 -13.30 3.20
N GLU A 131 -18.19 -12.79 2.00
CA GLU A 131 -17.26 -12.64 0.91
C GLU A 131 -17.43 -11.31 0.17
N VAL A 132 -16.34 -10.70 -0.24
CA VAL A 132 -16.30 -9.46 -1.02
C VAL A 132 -15.44 -9.68 -2.26
N GLU A 133 -16.08 -9.77 -3.41
CA GLU A 133 -15.43 -9.93 -4.72
C GLU A 133 -14.69 -8.66 -5.15
N ARG A 134 -15.23 -7.48 -4.85
CA ARG A 134 -14.71 -6.17 -5.27
C ARG A 134 -14.76 -5.18 -4.14
N VAL A 135 -13.63 -4.96 -3.49
CA VAL A 135 -13.52 -3.98 -2.38
C VAL A 135 -13.88 -2.57 -2.83
N GLU A 136 -13.60 -2.23 -4.10
CA GLU A 136 -13.93 -0.92 -4.68
C GLU A 136 -15.43 -0.65 -4.69
N ALA A 137 -16.25 -1.67 -4.94
CA ALA A 137 -17.70 -1.53 -4.91
C ALA A 137 -18.20 -1.20 -3.50
N VAL A 138 -17.64 -1.89 -2.49
CA VAL A 138 -17.98 -1.63 -1.08
C VAL A 138 -17.50 -0.22 -0.66
N LEU A 139 -16.29 0.18 -1.04
CA LEU A 139 -15.77 1.51 -0.75
C LEU A 139 -16.56 2.64 -1.41
N ALA A 140 -17.08 2.42 -2.63
CA ALA A 140 -17.92 3.40 -3.32
C ALA A 140 -19.28 3.60 -2.62
N HIS A 141 -19.86 2.54 -2.04
CA HIS A 141 -21.08 2.62 -1.25
C HIS A 141 -20.83 3.17 0.18
N ALA A 142 -19.60 3.10 0.66
CA ALA A 142 -19.15 3.62 1.95
C ALA A 142 -18.82 5.13 1.92
N GLY A 143 -19.54 5.94 1.13
CA GLY A 143 -19.37 7.40 1.03
C GLY A 143 -19.52 8.12 2.39
N GLU A 144 -19.24 9.43 2.42
CA GLU A 144 -19.37 10.26 3.62
C GLU A 144 -20.78 10.13 4.22
N GLY A 145 -20.84 9.63 5.47
CA GLY A 145 -22.09 9.41 6.21
C GLY A 145 -22.62 7.98 6.23
N ASN A 146 -22.05 7.04 5.49
CA ASN A 146 -22.42 5.63 5.57
C ASN A 146 -21.70 4.93 6.75
N PRO A 147 -22.38 4.08 7.56
CA PRO A 147 -21.78 3.30 8.64
C PRO A 147 -20.60 2.44 8.20
N LEU A 148 -20.61 1.92 6.97
CA LEU A 148 -19.49 1.18 6.35
C LEU A 148 -18.24 2.05 6.13
N GLY A 149 -18.38 3.39 6.11
CA GLY A 149 -17.30 4.35 5.88
C GLY A 149 -16.71 4.97 7.14
N SER A 150 -17.21 4.66 8.34
CA SER A 150 -16.77 5.31 9.58
C SER A 150 -15.57 4.60 10.22
N GLY A 151 -14.54 5.38 10.59
CA GLY A 151 -13.46 4.96 11.48
C GLY A 151 -12.66 3.74 11.03
N GLY A 152 -12.51 2.75 11.93
CA GLY A 152 -11.65 1.59 11.75
C GLY A 152 -12.04 0.65 10.61
N MET A 153 -13.32 0.54 10.19
CA MET A 153 -13.74 -0.31 9.08
C MET A 153 -13.24 0.22 7.73
N ARG A 154 -13.29 1.54 7.51
CA ARG A 154 -12.74 2.15 6.29
C ARG A 154 -11.25 1.84 6.13
N SER A 155 -10.48 1.85 7.22
CA SER A 155 -9.07 1.51 7.17
C SER A 155 -8.84 0.05 6.76
N LYS A 156 -9.64 -0.89 7.27
CA LYS A 156 -9.59 -2.30 6.90
C LYS A 156 -9.95 -2.54 5.44
N LEU A 157 -10.96 -1.85 4.93
CA LEU A 157 -11.30 -1.87 3.50
C LEU A 157 -10.18 -1.31 2.64
N LEU A 158 -9.51 -0.22 3.08
CA LEU A 158 -8.35 0.32 2.39
C LEU A 158 -7.17 -0.66 2.41
N ALA A 159 -6.92 -1.35 3.52
CA ALA A 159 -5.90 -2.39 3.63
C ALA A 159 -6.20 -3.57 2.69
N ALA A 160 -7.43 -4.08 2.70
CA ALA A 160 -7.88 -5.15 1.80
C ALA A 160 -7.74 -4.74 0.31
N ARG A 161 -8.04 -3.46 -0.03
CA ARG A 161 -7.82 -2.91 -1.37
C ARG A 161 -6.34 -2.88 -1.75
N ILE A 162 -5.45 -2.45 -0.83
CA ILE A 162 -4.00 -2.40 -1.07
C ILE A 162 -3.49 -3.83 -1.33
N ALA A 163 -3.83 -4.78 -0.46
CA ALA A 163 -3.43 -6.19 -0.59
C ALA A 163 -4.01 -6.82 -1.87
N GLY A 164 -5.30 -6.62 -2.14
CA GLY A 164 -5.99 -7.16 -3.31
C GLY A 164 -5.40 -6.70 -4.65
N ARG A 165 -4.92 -5.45 -4.72
CA ARG A 165 -4.24 -4.90 -5.91
C ARG A 165 -2.95 -5.65 -6.28
N VAL A 166 -2.30 -6.27 -5.32
CA VAL A 166 -1.09 -7.07 -5.53
C VAL A 166 -1.35 -8.57 -5.46
N GLY A 167 -2.61 -8.96 -5.51
CA GLY A 167 -3.05 -10.35 -5.56
C GLY A 167 -2.94 -11.09 -4.22
N ILE A 168 -3.02 -10.37 -3.11
CA ILE A 168 -3.04 -10.95 -1.77
C ILE A 168 -4.48 -10.87 -1.24
N PRO A 169 -5.17 -12.02 -1.06
CA PRO A 169 -6.46 -12.03 -0.42
C PRO A 169 -6.35 -11.60 1.04
N THR A 170 -7.44 -11.05 1.57
CA THR A 170 -7.50 -10.60 2.95
C THR A 170 -8.66 -11.27 3.66
N LEU A 171 -8.46 -11.68 4.91
CA LEU A 171 -9.49 -12.23 5.77
C LEU A 171 -9.60 -11.39 7.04
N LEU A 172 -10.76 -10.79 7.25
CA LEU A 172 -11.12 -10.04 8.46
C LEU A 172 -11.69 -11.00 9.49
N LEU A 173 -11.13 -11.03 10.70
CA LEU A 173 -11.48 -11.98 11.75
C LEU A 173 -11.68 -11.30 13.11
N PRO A 174 -12.51 -11.87 14.01
CA PRO A 174 -12.67 -11.42 15.40
C PRO A 174 -11.39 -11.69 16.22
N GLY A 175 -10.56 -10.66 16.39
CA GLY A 175 -9.25 -10.78 17.04
C GLY A 175 -9.29 -11.14 18.53
N ARG A 176 -10.45 -10.99 19.18
CA ARG A 176 -10.65 -11.36 20.59
C ARG A 176 -11.00 -12.84 20.80
N ARG A 177 -11.32 -13.56 19.74
CA ARG A 177 -11.66 -14.98 19.82
C ARG A 177 -10.40 -15.83 19.84
N PRO A 178 -10.14 -16.58 20.93
CA PRO A 178 -9.01 -17.51 20.99
C PRO A 178 -9.11 -18.57 19.90
N GLY A 179 -7.99 -18.93 19.29
CA GLY A 179 -7.93 -19.98 18.26
C GLY A 179 -8.43 -19.59 16.87
N VAL A 180 -9.00 -18.38 16.70
CA VAL A 180 -9.65 -17.94 15.46
C VAL A 180 -8.77 -18.06 14.21
N ILE A 181 -7.47 -17.82 14.33
CA ILE A 181 -6.53 -17.94 13.20
C ILE A 181 -6.44 -19.41 12.74
N LEU A 182 -6.31 -20.36 13.67
CA LEU A 182 -6.20 -21.78 13.34
C LEU A 182 -7.51 -22.31 12.76
N GLU A 183 -8.64 -21.92 13.33
CA GLU A 183 -9.97 -22.30 12.82
C GLU A 183 -10.19 -21.77 11.40
N ALA A 184 -9.86 -20.51 11.16
CA ALA A 184 -10.00 -19.88 9.84
C ALA A 184 -9.08 -20.54 8.79
N LEU A 185 -7.82 -20.84 9.16
CA LEU A 185 -6.88 -21.54 8.27
C LEU A 185 -7.27 -23.01 8.03
N ALA A 186 -8.05 -23.62 8.94
CA ALA A 186 -8.66 -24.94 8.74
C ALA A 186 -9.93 -24.91 7.87
N GLY A 187 -10.36 -23.72 7.38
CA GLY A 187 -11.50 -23.56 6.50
C GLY A 187 -12.83 -23.28 7.20
N ALA A 188 -12.82 -22.93 8.48
CA ALA A 188 -14.05 -22.50 9.16
C ALA A 188 -14.60 -21.21 8.52
N PRO A 189 -15.94 -21.10 8.28
CA PRO A 189 -16.57 -19.93 7.67
C PRO A 189 -16.66 -18.78 8.68
N LEU A 190 -15.56 -18.10 8.92
CA LEU A 190 -15.42 -17.03 9.90
C LEU A 190 -15.05 -15.71 9.23
N GLY A 191 -15.66 -14.63 9.70
CA GLY A 191 -15.31 -13.27 9.29
C GLY A 191 -15.74 -12.92 7.87
N THR A 192 -14.96 -12.09 7.20
CA THR A 192 -15.18 -11.67 5.81
C THR A 192 -13.94 -11.91 4.98
N TYR A 193 -14.09 -12.66 3.88
CA TYR A 193 -13.04 -12.91 2.92
C TYR A 193 -13.10 -11.89 1.77
N PHE A 194 -12.00 -11.18 1.55
CA PHE A 194 -11.84 -10.24 0.43
C PHE A 194 -11.01 -10.90 -0.66
N HIS A 195 -11.60 -11.11 -1.82
CA HIS A 195 -10.93 -11.73 -2.95
C HIS A 195 -9.83 -10.84 -3.54
N ALA A 196 -8.76 -11.46 -4.01
CA ALA A 196 -7.71 -10.80 -4.76
C ALA A 196 -7.73 -11.29 -6.21
N ARG A 197 -7.85 -10.35 -7.16
CA ARG A 197 -8.04 -10.71 -8.57
C ARG A 197 -6.78 -11.09 -9.33
N ARG A 198 -5.61 -10.56 -8.94
CA ARG A 198 -4.36 -10.81 -9.67
C ARG A 198 -3.13 -10.68 -8.78
N ARG A 199 -2.12 -11.50 -9.04
CA ARG A 199 -0.89 -11.51 -8.27
C ARG A 199 0.21 -10.78 -9.04
N TYR A 200 0.52 -9.54 -8.63
CA TYR A 200 1.76 -8.89 -9.02
C TYR A 200 2.91 -9.41 -8.16
N ARG A 201 4.07 -9.68 -8.79
CA ARG A 201 5.28 -10.06 -8.07
C ARG A 201 6.33 -8.96 -8.18
N GLY A 202 7.15 -8.81 -7.12
CA GLY A 202 8.33 -7.95 -7.15
C GLY A 202 8.03 -6.47 -7.30
N GLN A 203 8.73 -5.80 -8.20
CA GLN A 203 8.73 -4.35 -8.35
C GLN A 203 7.36 -3.75 -8.74
N ARG A 204 6.54 -4.47 -9.51
CA ARG A 204 5.20 -4.03 -9.91
C ARG A 204 4.25 -3.97 -8.71
N ALA A 205 4.37 -4.90 -7.77
CA ALA A 205 3.61 -4.88 -6.52
C ALA A 205 3.94 -3.63 -5.70
N TRP A 206 5.23 -3.27 -5.62
CA TRP A 206 5.69 -2.06 -4.95
C TRP A 206 5.16 -0.79 -5.61
N LEU A 207 5.24 -0.67 -6.94
CA LEU A 207 4.74 0.49 -7.68
C LEU A 207 3.25 0.77 -7.40
N TYR A 208 2.42 -0.27 -7.37
CA TYR A 208 0.97 -0.11 -7.19
C TYR A 208 0.53 0.09 -5.74
N SER A 209 1.18 -0.58 -4.79
CA SER A 209 0.69 -0.62 -3.41
C SER A 209 1.26 0.48 -2.52
N LEU A 210 2.45 1.02 -2.87
CA LEU A 210 3.23 1.80 -1.92
C LEU A 210 3.49 3.24 -2.36
N LEU A 211 3.50 3.52 -3.66
CA LEU A 211 3.81 4.85 -4.14
C LEU A 211 2.58 5.75 -4.12
N ARG A 212 2.76 6.95 -3.55
CA ARG A 212 1.86 8.08 -3.78
C ARG A 212 2.44 8.85 -4.95
N PRO A 213 1.77 8.86 -6.13
CA PRO A 213 2.23 9.67 -7.25
C PRO A 213 2.28 11.14 -6.84
N LYS A 214 3.41 11.80 -7.10
CA LYS A 214 3.61 13.23 -6.83
C LYS A 214 3.24 14.12 -8.01
N GLY A 215 3.01 13.49 -9.17
CA GLY A 215 2.58 14.17 -10.38
C GLY A 215 1.91 13.24 -11.37
N GLU A 216 1.55 13.79 -12.51
CA GLU A 216 0.82 13.10 -13.57
C GLU A 216 1.45 13.40 -14.93
N LEU A 217 1.48 12.38 -15.80
CA LEU A 217 1.85 12.49 -17.21
C LEU A 217 0.62 12.14 -18.05
N VAL A 218 0.18 13.07 -18.87
CA VAL A 218 -0.90 12.83 -19.84
C VAL A 218 -0.29 12.29 -21.13
N LEU A 219 -0.80 11.17 -21.60
CA LEU A 219 -0.27 10.41 -22.73
C LEU A 219 -1.16 10.53 -23.96
N ASP A 220 -0.57 10.50 -25.14
CA ASP A 220 -1.33 10.33 -26.36
C ASP A 220 -1.80 8.89 -26.57
N ALA A 221 -2.74 8.67 -27.49
CA ALA A 221 -3.31 7.36 -27.77
C ALA A 221 -2.27 6.35 -28.31
N GLY A 222 -1.21 6.82 -28.99
CA GLY A 222 -0.13 5.99 -29.48
C GLY A 222 0.72 5.41 -28.35
N ALA A 223 1.11 6.27 -27.41
CA ALA A 223 1.83 5.88 -26.21
C ALA A 223 1.02 4.89 -25.36
N VAL A 224 -0.27 5.20 -25.12
CA VAL A 224 -1.16 4.29 -24.36
C VAL A 224 -1.20 2.90 -25.00
N ARG A 225 -1.38 2.80 -26.32
CA ARG A 225 -1.36 1.52 -27.04
C ARG A 225 -0.01 0.82 -26.92
N ALA A 226 1.10 1.54 -27.10
CA ALA A 226 2.44 0.96 -27.01
C ALA A 226 2.71 0.37 -25.61
N LEU A 227 2.28 1.07 -24.56
CA LEU A 227 2.40 0.59 -23.19
C LEU A 227 1.57 -0.69 -22.95
N ARG A 228 0.30 -0.68 -23.38
CA ARG A 228 -0.66 -1.77 -23.14
C ARG A 228 -0.38 -3.03 -23.97
N GLU A 229 -0.16 -2.85 -25.27
CA GLU A 229 -0.09 -3.97 -26.21
C GLU A 229 1.34 -4.51 -26.40
N LYS A 230 2.35 -3.63 -26.33
CA LYS A 230 3.75 -4.01 -26.60
C LYS A 230 4.62 -4.09 -25.36
N GLY A 231 4.11 -3.74 -24.18
CA GLY A 231 4.91 -3.65 -22.96
C GLY A 231 6.11 -2.70 -23.09
N ALA A 232 5.96 -1.63 -23.87
CA ALA A 232 7.02 -0.68 -24.18
C ALA A 232 7.31 0.26 -22.99
N SER A 233 8.47 0.91 -23.00
CA SER A 233 8.77 2.04 -22.12
C SER A 233 8.08 3.31 -22.62
N LEU A 234 7.78 4.25 -21.73
CA LEU A 234 7.23 5.55 -22.10
C LEU A 234 8.33 6.49 -22.59
N LEU A 235 8.22 6.90 -23.85
CA LEU A 235 9.13 7.84 -24.48
C LEU A 235 8.58 9.28 -24.39
N PRO A 236 9.44 10.32 -24.47
CA PRO A 236 9.01 11.72 -24.42
C PRO A 236 7.98 12.06 -25.49
N ALA A 237 8.12 11.49 -26.69
CA ALA A 237 7.23 11.73 -27.83
C ALA A 237 5.75 11.43 -27.54
N GLY A 238 5.47 10.48 -26.63
CA GLY A 238 4.12 10.10 -26.25
C GLY A 238 3.49 10.93 -25.13
N ILE A 239 4.18 11.96 -24.63
CA ILE A 239 3.71 12.79 -23.51
C ILE A 239 3.13 14.08 -24.04
N LYS A 240 1.89 14.39 -23.67
CA LYS A 240 1.15 15.62 -24.02
C LYS A 240 1.24 16.70 -22.95
N ALA A 241 1.14 16.32 -21.68
CA ALA A 241 1.20 17.26 -20.57
C ALA A 241 1.87 16.64 -19.33
N VAL A 242 2.46 17.52 -18.52
CA VAL A 242 3.05 17.20 -17.21
C VAL A 242 2.28 18.00 -16.15
N ARG A 243 1.90 17.37 -15.04
CA ARG A 243 1.21 18.01 -13.93
C ARG A 243 1.86 17.66 -12.61
N GLY A 244 1.92 18.63 -11.70
CA GLY A 244 2.53 18.45 -10.37
C GLY A 244 4.03 18.71 -10.38
N ARG A 245 4.65 18.54 -9.20
CA ARG A 245 6.10 18.71 -8.99
C ARG A 245 6.68 17.40 -8.50
N PHE A 246 7.64 16.87 -9.22
CA PHE A 246 8.32 15.64 -8.88
C PHE A 246 9.74 15.64 -9.44
N GLY A 247 10.63 14.99 -8.70
CA GLY A 247 12.00 14.77 -9.10
C GLY A 247 12.20 13.42 -9.80
N ARG A 248 13.41 13.19 -10.23
CA ARG A 248 13.83 11.91 -10.79
C ARG A 248 13.71 10.79 -9.76
N GLY A 249 13.18 9.63 -10.19
CA GLY A 249 12.94 8.46 -9.34
C GLY A 249 11.63 8.53 -8.55
N GLU A 250 10.88 9.63 -8.67
CA GLU A 250 9.58 9.76 -8.01
C GLU A 250 8.45 9.17 -8.86
N ALA A 251 7.39 8.75 -8.17
CA ALA A 251 6.23 8.14 -8.82
C ALA A 251 5.35 9.19 -9.49
N VAL A 252 4.90 8.85 -10.69
CA VAL A 252 3.95 9.62 -11.48
C VAL A 252 2.80 8.75 -11.94
N ARG A 253 1.60 9.33 -11.97
CA ARG A 253 0.43 8.70 -12.56
C ARG A 253 0.44 8.93 -14.06
N LEU A 254 0.12 7.89 -14.82
CA LEU A 254 -0.02 7.96 -16.27
C LEU A 254 -1.51 8.03 -16.60
N LEU A 255 -1.93 9.03 -17.34
CA LEU A 255 -3.32 9.29 -17.67
C LEU A 255 -3.51 9.35 -19.20
N THR A 256 -4.68 8.95 -19.68
CA THR A 256 -5.13 9.29 -21.04
C THR A 256 -5.46 10.77 -21.12
N GLU A 257 -5.66 11.31 -22.34
CA GLU A 257 -6.14 12.68 -22.56
C GLU A 257 -7.54 12.89 -21.95
N ALA A 258 -8.35 11.84 -21.82
CA ALA A 258 -9.65 11.87 -21.15
C ALA A 258 -9.54 11.84 -19.60
N GLY A 259 -8.34 11.74 -19.03
CA GLY A 259 -8.10 11.68 -17.59
C GLY A 259 -8.23 10.28 -16.98
N GLU A 260 -8.38 9.23 -17.79
CA GLU A 260 -8.42 7.86 -17.30
C GLU A 260 -7.01 7.40 -16.91
N GLU A 261 -6.90 6.72 -15.77
CA GLU A 261 -5.63 6.18 -15.30
C GLU A 261 -5.20 4.97 -16.14
N VAL A 262 -4.03 5.09 -16.76
CA VAL A 262 -3.35 4.03 -17.52
C VAL A 262 -2.45 3.20 -16.62
N GLY A 263 -1.81 3.83 -15.64
CA GLY A 263 -0.87 3.16 -14.74
C GLY A 263 -0.09 4.13 -13.86
N VAL A 264 0.92 3.57 -13.17
CA VAL A 264 1.87 4.32 -12.33
C VAL A 264 3.29 3.91 -12.70
N GLY A 265 4.22 4.87 -12.75
CA GLY A 265 5.62 4.59 -13.05
C GLY A 265 6.58 5.52 -12.31
N LEU A 266 7.88 5.17 -12.33
CA LEU A 266 8.95 6.04 -11.81
C LEU A 266 9.49 6.90 -12.95
N ALA A 267 9.52 8.20 -12.74
CA ALA A 267 10.05 9.16 -13.72
C ALA A 267 11.58 9.13 -13.73
N ASN A 268 12.18 9.02 -14.91
CA ASN A 268 13.63 9.09 -15.10
C ASN A 268 14.16 10.54 -15.18
N TYR A 269 13.25 11.51 -15.29
CA TYR A 269 13.54 12.95 -15.37
C TYR A 269 12.61 13.70 -14.42
N ALA A 270 13.02 14.90 -13.99
CA ALA A 270 12.17 15.78 -13.19
C ALA A 270 11.03 16.38 -14.03
N ALA A 271 9.99 16.91 -13.38
CA ALA A 271 8.82 17.48 -14.05
C ALA A 271 9.19 18.58 -15.06
N GLU A 272 10.07 19.49 -14.66
CA GLU A 272 10.54 20.60 -15.51
C GLU A 272 11.34 20.11 -16.73
N GLU A 273 12.08 19.00 -16.58
CA GLU A 273 12.85 18.40 -17.66
C GLU A 273 11.91 17.68 -18.64
N ILE A 274 10.92 16.95 -18.13
CA ILE A 274 9.92 16.29 -18.97
C ILE A 274 9.09 17.32 -19.73
N GLU A 275 8.76 18.46 -19.11
CA GLU A 275 8.04 19.55 -19.77
C GLU A 275 8.81 20.09 -20.99
N ARG A 276 10.15 20.12 -20.93
CA ARG A 276 11.02 20.54 -22.05
C ARG A 276 11.15 19.51 -23.16
N ILE A 277 11.12 18.21 -22.83
CA ILE A 277 11.34 17.13 -23.81
C ILE A 277 10.05 16.46 -24.30
N LYS A 278 8.88 16.75 -23.71
CA LYS A 278 7.61 16.17 -24.11
C LYS A 278 7.31 16.44 -25.60
N GLY A 279 6.80 15.44 -26.30
CA GLY A 279 6.50 15.52 -27.73
C GLY A 279 7.71 15.38 -28.65
N HIS A 280 8.94 15.40 -28.12
CA HIS A 280 10.18 15.26 -28.88
C HIS A 280 10.64 13.80 -28.96
N LYS A 281 11.47 13.48 -29.95
CA LYS A 281 12.10 12.15 -30.05
C LYS A 281 13.20 12.01 -29.00
N SER A 282 13.44 10.78 -28.52
CA SER A 282 14.47 10.50 -27.52
C SER A 282 15.89 10.93 -27.94
N ALA A 283 16.16 10.95 -29.26
CA ALA A 283 17.45 11.45 -29.79
C ALA A 283 17.67 12.94 -29.55
N GLU A 284 16.60 13.73 -29.34
CA GLU A 284 16.65 15.19 -29.14
C GLU A 284 16.86 15.58 -27.67
N ILE A 285 16.75 14.63 -26.72
CA ILE A 285 16.85 14.89 -25.28
C ILE A 285 18.14 15.64 -24.94
N GLU A 286 19.27 15.17 -25.47
CA GLU A 286 20.57 15.77 -25.17
C GLU A 286 20.67 17.21 -25.67
N ALA A 287 20.13 17.49 -26.84
CA ALA A 287 20.10 18.84 -27.38
C ALA A 287 19.20 19.79 -26.56
N LEU A 288 18.10 19.26 -25.99
CA LEU A 288 17.13 20.05 -25.23
C LEU A 288 17.55 20.27 -23.77
N LEU A 289 18.17 19.26 -23.13
CA LEU A 289 18.51 19.33 -21.71
C LEU A 289 20.00 19.63 -21.45
N GLY A 290 20.87 19.44 -22.45
CA GLY A 290 22.33 19.48 -22.29
C GLY A 290 22.93 18.14 -21.88
N TYR A 291 22.10 17.13 -21.61
CA TYR A 291 22.49 15.76 -21.28
C TYR A 291 21.35 14.79 -21.58
N ARG A 292 21.67 13.50 -21.70
CA ARG A 292 20.70 12.41 -21.81
C ARG A 292 21.01 11.34 -20.76
N TYR A 293 20.10 11.14 -19.83
CA TYR A 293 20.23 10.10 -18.81
C TYR A 293 19.78 8.73 -19.32
N THR A 294 18.56 8.68 -19.90
CA THR A 294 17.97 7.51 -20.56
C THR A 294 17.17 7.97 -21.78
N GLU A 295 16.75 7.03 -22.63
CA GLU A 295 15.91 7.34 -23.78
C GLU A 295 14.43 7.46 -23.43
N GLU A 296 14.03 6.80 -22.34
CA GLU A 296 12.67 6.74 -21.84
C GLU A 296 12.45 7.64 -20.63
N VAL A 297 11.24 8.21 -20.54
CA VAL A 297 10.78 8.97 -19.38
C VAL A 297 10.34 8.02 -18.26
N VAL A 298 9.73 6.87 -18.60
CA VAL A 298 9.42 5.79 -17.66
C VAL A 298 9.81 4.47 -18.29
N HIS A 299 10.73 3.74 -17.65
CA HIS A 299 11.14 2.41 -18.12
C HIS A 299 10.04 1.38 -17.86
N ARG A 300 9.85 0.43 -18.78
CA ARG A 300 8.84 -0.64 -18.67
C ARG A 300 8.94 -1.47 -17.38
N ASP A 301 10.17 -1.69 -16.89
CA ASP A 301 10.36 -2.42 -15.64
C ASP A 301 9.98 -1.59 -14.40
N HIS A 302 9.89 -0.27 -14.56
CA HIS A 302 9.48 0.70 -13.55
C HIS A 302 8.04 1.20 -13.79
N LEU A 303 7.24 0.44 -14.53
CA LEU A 303 5.88 0.75 -14.92
C LEU A 303 4.93 -0.37 -14.48
N ALA A 304 3.80 0.01 -13.94
CA ALA A 304 2.70 -0.88 -13.63
C ALA A 304 1.40 -0.35 -14.25
N LEU A 305 0.81 -1.09 -15.19
CA LEU A 305 -0.39 -0.69 -15.92
C LEU A 305 -1.66 -1.08 -15.17
N LYS A 306 -2.68 -0.23 -15.23
CA LYS A 306 -3.97 -0.43 -14.55
C LYS A 306 -4.74 -1.62 -15.10
N GLU A 307 -4.69 -1.89 -16.41
CA GLU A 307 -5.39 -3.01 -17.06
C GLU A 307 -4.78 -4.36 -16.74
N GLU A 308 -3.49 -4.42 -16.47
CA GLU A 308 -2.87 -5.60 -15.86
C GLU A 308 -3.42 -5.85 -14.45
N ALA A 309 -4.05 -4.83 -13.82
CA ALA A 309 -4.75 -4.93 -12.54
C ALA A 309 -6.21 -5.42 -12.66
N TRP A 310 -6.82 -5.34 -13.85
CA TRP A 310 -8.25 -5.52 -14.05
C TRP A 310 -8.62 -6.53 -15.14
N GLY A 311 -7.70 -7.44 -15.50
CA GLY A 311 -7.94 -8.42 -16.56
C GLY A 311 -9.35 -9.04 -16.48
N SER A 312 -10.05 -8.95 -17.58
CA SER A 312 -11.39 -9.46 -17.92
C SER A 312 -11.62 -10.89 -17.46
#